data_b05ba81c184f2d128f08f6f0a94561e6
#
_entry.id   b05ba81c184f2d128f08f6f0a94561e6
#
_cell.length_a   1.000
_cell.length_b   1.000
_cell.length_c   1.000
_cell.angle_alpha   90.00
_cell.angle_beta   90.00
_cell.angle_gamma   90.00
#
_symmetry.space_group_name_H-M   'P 1'
#
loop_
_entity.id
_entity.type
_entity.pdbx_description
1 polymer ?
#
loop_
_entity_poly.entity_id
_entity_poly.type
_entity_poly.pdbx_seq_one_letter_code
_entity_poly.pdbx_strand_id
1 'polypeptide(L)'
;VAFVITQPCCNDASCTEVCPVDCIHPTPDERGFKSTEMLYIDPETCIDCGLCVDACPVDAIFRDDDLPEAMARYSKINADYFAGTEIEYADPAPSLKFPKTDQEPFRVAIVGAGPSGFYAARELLSFKRSGIEVDMFDRLPTPWGLVRAGVAPDHPETKAVTDVFAEVSRRPGFRLHLNVEVGKHLTHEDLMEHHHAVLYTVGAPSDRHLGIPGEDLPGSLAATEFVAWYNGHPEYADHTFDLSGTRAVIVGNGNVALDVARLLVTDPDKLARTDMAEHAVEALRGSAVREVVVLGRRGPVQAAFTSPELLALGQMPDVDVIVDPAELELDSHSAAEVAENPAKRLKMEILREYAERPLAGHEKRIVLRFLASPVEIQGDDHVSGVVVARNEMVEGPDGTLRASSTDQTELLETRMVLRSVGYRGVPVADLPFDDARGTIANVAGRVTYPESGEPMPGTYTAGWIKRGPSGVIGTNRQCAHDTIALVIEDLAADRLSAPKGDREALEALLADRQPEALDWAGWKAIDARERELGKASGRPRVKLLDLAEMVAIAKK
;
A
#
# COMPACT_ATOMS: atom_id res chain seq x y z
N VAL A 1 -14.82 -17.59 -24.91
CA VAL A 1 -13.77 -16.62 -24.53
C VAL A 1 -14.23 -15.94 -23.26
N ALA A 2 -13.38 -15.86 -22.27
CA ALA A 2 -13.68 -15.16 -21.02
C ALA A 2 -12.65 -14.04 -20.79
N PHE A 3 -12.94 -13.12 -19.89
CA PHE A 3 -11.94 -12.19 -19.41
C PHE A 3 -11.16 -12.79 -18.23
N VAL A 4 -9.95 -12.29 -18.02
CA VAL A 4 -9.00 -12.78 -17.01
C VAL A 4 -8.41 -11.60 -16.27
N ILE A 5 -8.42 -11.65 -14.94
CA ILE A 5 -7.77 -10.65 -14.07
C ILE A 5 -6.31 -11.07 -13.84
N THR A 6 -5.40 -10.11 -13.90
CA THR A 6 -3.95 -10.31 -13.83
C THR A 6 -3.29 -9.52 -12.69
N GLN A 7 -1.96 -9.56 -12.57
CA GLN A 7 -1.16 -9.00 -11.48
C GLN A 7 -1.49 -7.56 -11.05
N PRO A 8 -1.73 -6.57 -11.94
CA PRO A 8 -1.98 -5.21 -11.52
C PRO A 8 -3.25 -5.01 -10.67
N CYS A 9 -4.09 -6.05 -10.51
CA CYS A 9 -5.32 -5.96 -9.75
C CYS A 9 -5.10 -5.34 -8.36
N CYS A 10 -5.78 -4.25 -8.10
CA CYS A 10 -5.69 -3.51 -6.84
C CYS A 10 -6.84 -3.76 -5.86
N ASN A 11 -7.75 -4.71 -6.18
CA ASN A 11 -8.93 -5.08 -5.39
C ASN A 11 -9.88 -3.90 -5.10
N ASP A 12 -10.02 -2.95 -6.02
CA ASP A 12 -10.93 -1.82 -5.83
C ASP A 12 -12.40 -2.20 -6.08
N ALA A 13 -12.61 -3.37 -6.68
CA ALA A 13 -13.93 -3.97 -6.97
C ALA A 13 -14.84 -3.14 -7.89
N SER A 14 -14.33 -2.15 -8.63
CA SER A 14 -15.15 -1.43 -9.62
C SER A 14 -15.68 -2.35 -10.72
N CYS A 15 -14.92 -3.39 -11.07
CA CYS A 15 -15.31 -4.40 -12.05
C CYS A 15 -16.51 -5.27 -11.61
N THR A 16 -16.66 -5.51 -10.30
CA THR A 16 -17.78 -6.31 -9.78
C THR A 16 -19.12 -5.58 -9.91
N GLU A 17 -19.10 -4.25 -9.75
CA GLU A 17 -20.32 -3.41 -9.80
C GLU A 17 -20.95 -3.33 -11.21
N VAL A 18 -20.13 -3.57 -12.25
CA VAL A 18 -20.57 -3.46 -13.65
C VAL A 18 -20.81 -4.82 -14.30
N CYS A 19 -20.49 -5.92 -13.62
CA CYS A 19 -20.67 -7.26 -14.17
C CYS A 19 -22.16 -7.65 -14.18
N PRO A 20 -22.78 -7.86 -15.37
CA PRO A 20 -24.21 -8.13 -15.44
C PRO A 20 -24.59 -9.57 -15.05
N VAL A 21 -23.61 -10.44 -14.87
CA VAL A 21 -23.79 -11.87 -14.55
C VAL A 21 -23.08 -12.27 -13.25
N ASP A 22 -22.59 -11.30 -12.50
CA ASP A 22 -21.92 -11.50 -11.20
C ASP A 22 -20.82 -12.60 -11.23
N CYS A 23 -20.00 -12.60 -12.28
CA CYS A 23 -18.94 -13.62 -12.44
C CYS A 23 -17.57 -13.20 -11.88
N ILE A 24 -17.48 -12.10 -11.15
CA ILE A 24 -16.21 -11.56 -10.61
C ILE A 24 -16.24 -11.66 -9.09
N HIS A 25 -15.33 -12.45 -8.55
CA HIS A 25 -15.27 -12.76 -7.13
C HIS A 25 -13.84 -12.64 -6.55
N PRO A 26 -13.67 -12.48 -5.20
CA PRO A 26 -14.76 -12.19 -4.28
C PRO A 26 -15.28 -10.76 -4.43
N THR A 27 -16.56 -10.54 -4.18
CA THR A 27 -17.16 -9.21 -4.10
C THR A 27 -16.97 -8.61 -2.70
N PRO A 28 -17.11 -7.28 -2.51
CA PRO A 28 -17.02 -6.65 -1.18
C PRO A 28 -17.97 -7.23 -0.12
N ASP A 29 -19.08 -7.85 -0.52
CA ASP A 29 -20.06 -8.49 0.36
C ASP A 29 -19.67 -9.92 0.74
N GLU A 30 -18.60 -10.46 0.21
CA GLU A 30 -18.12 -11.80 0.53
C GLU A 30 -17.07 -11.79 1.63
N ARG A 31 -17.09 -12.80 2.50
CA ARG A 31 -16.13 -12.92 3.61
C ARG A 31 -14.68 -13.01 3.13
N GLY A 32 -14.46 -13.63 1.97
CA GLY A 32 -13.14 -13.78 1.36
C GLY A 32 -12.50 -12.48 0.85
N PHE A 33 -13.28 -11.41 0.62
CA PHE A 33 -12.80 -10.17 0.03
C PHE A 33 -11.64 -9.51 0.78
N LYS A 34 -11.68 -9.51 2.12
CA LYS A 34 -10.65 -8.86 2.94
C LYS A 34 -9.31 -9.59 2.95
N SER A 35 -9.29 -10.85 2.56
CA SER A 35 -8.12 -11.73 2.58
C SER A 35 -7.63 -12.15 1.19
N THR A 36 -8.36 -11.82 0.13
CA THR A 36 -7.96 -12.17 -1.23
C THR A 36 -6.75 -11.39 -1.71
N GLU A 37 -5.90 -12.06 -2.48
CA GLU A 37 -4.72 -11.43 -3.09
C GLU A 37 -5.09 -10.61 -4.34
N MET A 38 -6.12 -11.04 -5.09
CA MET A 38 -6.68 -10.37 -6.26
C MET A 38 -8.14 -10.78 -6.43
N LEU A 39 -8.85 -10.20 -7.39
CA LEU A 39 -10.15 -10.69 -7.83
C LEU A 39 -9.99 -11.67 -8.98
N TYR A 40 -11.01 -12.48 -9.24
CA TYR A 40 -11.00 -13.54 -10.22
C TYR A 40 -12.29 -13.50 -11.05
N ILE A 41 -12.20 -13.84 -12.34
CA ILE A 41 -13.36 -13.97 -13.22
C ILE A 41 -13.63 -15.46 -13.46
N ASP A 42 -14.86 -15.88 -13.24
CA ASP A 42 -15.32 -17.23 -13.56
C ASP A 42 -15.47 -17.40 -15.07
N PRO A 43 -14.61 -18.25 -15.70
CA PRO A 43 -14.67 -18.45 -17.15
C PRO A 43 -15.95 -19.19 -17.61
N GLU A 44 -16.66 -19.88 -16.72
CA GLU A 44 -17.87 -20.63 -17.08
C GLU A 44 -19.11 -19.71 -17.15
N THR A 45 -19.15 -18.68 -16.32
CA THR A 45 -20.29 -17.76 -16.25
C THR A 45 -20.07 -16.43 -16.97
N CYS A 46 -18.81 -16.09 -17.30
CA CYS A 46 -18.47 -14.88 -18.04
C CYS A 46 -19.06 -14.88 -19.47
N ILE A 47 -19.78 -13.82 -19.82
CA ILE A 47 -20.44 -13.66 -21.15
C ILE A 47 -19.65 -12.78 -22.14
N ASP A 48 -18.39 -12.50 -21.87
CA ASP A 48 -17.46 -11.74 -22.76
C ASP A 48 -18.00 -10.33 -23.14
N CYS A 49 -18.66 -9.63 -22.21
CA CYS A 49 -19.26 -8.32 -22.48
C CYS A 49 -18.26 -7.13 -22.40
N GLY A 50 -17.11 -7.28 -21.77
CA GLY A 50 -16.04 -6.29 -21.68
C GLY A 50 -16.25 -5.13 -20.70
N LEU A 51 -17.40 -5.00 -20.04
CA LEU A 51 -17.67 -3.88 -19.13
C LEU A 51 -16.67 -3.77 -17.97
N CYS A 52 -16.15 -4.91 -17.52
CA CYS A 52 -15.14 -4.96 -16.45
C CYS A 52 -13.79 -4.34 -16.87
N VAL A 53 -13.44 -4.42 -18.15
CA VAL A 53 -12.21 -3.80 -18.69
C VAL A 53 -12.29 -2.28 -18.55
N ASP A 54 -13.37 -1.68 -19.04
CA ASP A 54 -13.58 -0.22 -18.98
C ASP A 54 -13.67 0.30 -17.54
N ALA A 55 -14.12 -0.54 -16.60
CA ALA A 55 -14.26 -0.20 -15.20
C ALA A 55 -12.97 -0.39 -14.38
N CYS A 56 -11.98 -1.11 -14.91
CA CYS A 56 -10.74 -1.41 -14.21
C CYS A 56 -9.80 -0.19 -14.16
N PRO A 57 -9.48 0.34 -12.97
CA PRO A 57 -8.66 1.55 -12.86
C PRO A 57 -7.16 1.31 -13.12
N VAL A 58 -6.75 0.05 -13.26
CA VAL A 58 -5.35 -0.39 -13.33
C VAL A 58 -5.06 -1.30 -14.52
N ASP A 59 -5.95 -1.34 -15.50
CA ASP A 59 -5.81 -2.14 -16.73
C ASP A 59 -5.42 -3.62 -16.48
N ALA A 60 -5.98 -4.21 -15.41
CA ALA A 60 -5.63 -5.57 -15.00
C ALA A 60 -6.43 -6.66 -15.73
N ILE A 61 -7.38 -6.33 -16.61
CA ILE A 61 -8.35 -7.26 -17.19
C ILE A 61 -8.13 -7.39 -18.69
N PHE A 62 -7.88 -8.62 -19.14
CA PHE A 62 -7.63 -8.97 -20.53
C PHE A 62 -8.60 -10.07 -20.99
N ARG A 63 -8.85 -10.15 -22.28
CA ARG A 63 -9.42 -11.37 -22.87
C ARG A 63 -8.41 -12.50 -22.76
N ASP A 64 -8.85 -13.73 -22.56
CA ASP A 64 -7.95 -14.88 -22.41
C ASP A 64 -7.15 -15.18 -23.68
N ASP A 65 -7.70 -14.86 -24.87
CA ASP A 65 -7.04 -15.01 -26.17
C ASP A 65 -6.06 -13.84 -26.50
N ASP A 66 -6.10 -12.74 -25.75
CA ASP A 66 -5.23 -11.56 -25.91
C ASP A 66 -4.21 -11.41 -24.77
N LEU A 67 -4.14 -12.40 -23.84
CA LEU A 67 -3.21 -12.34 -22.72
C LEU A 67 -1.75 -12.27 -23.19
N PRO A 68 -0.94 -11.34 -22.66
CA PRO A 68 0.51 -11.41 -22.84
C PRO A 68 1.06 -12.76 -22.39
N GLU A 69 2.06 -13.29 -23.13
CA GLU A 69 2.66 -14.61 -22.82
C GLU A 69 3.09 -14.74 -21.35
N ALA A 70 3.69 -13.67 -20.79
CA ALA A 70 4.10 -13.61 -19.39
C ALA A 70 2.91 -13.74 -18.42
N MET A 71 1.69 -13.44 -18.85
CA MET A 71 0.45 -13.48 -18.03
C MET A 71 -0.43 -14.69 -18.36
N ALA A 72 -0.04 -15.57 -19.28
CA ALA A 72 -0.86 -16.72 -19.71
C ALA A 72 -1.33 -17.62 -18.56
N ARG A 73 -0.54 -17.72 -17.49
CA ARG A 73 -0.88 -18.51 -16.30
C ARG A 73 -2.14 -17.99 -15.57
N TYR A 74 -2.47 -16.70 -15.73
CA TYR A 74 -3.63 -16.12 -15.04
C TYR A 74 -4.97 -16.68 -15.52
N SER A 75 -5.08 -17.22 -16.74
CA SER A 75 -6.29 -17.95 -17.19
C SER A 75 -6.58 -19.13 -16.26
N LYS A 76 -5.56 -19.93 -15.96
CA LYS A 76 -5.69 -21.06 -15.04
C LYS A 76 -5.93 -20.60 -13.59
N ILE A 77 -5.25 -19.55 -13.12
CA ILE A 77 -5.40 -19.01 -11.77
C ILE A 77 -6.84 -18.52 -11.53
N ASN A 78 -7.44 -17.82 -12.51
CA ASN A 78 -8.84 -17.38 -12.41
C ASN A 78 -9.79 -18.60 -12.35
N ALA A 79 -9.63 -19.58 -13.21
CA ALA A 79 -10.46 -20.78 -13.23
C ALA A 79 -10.31 -21.61 -11.93
N ASP A 80 -9.10 -21.82 -11.45
CA ASP A 80 -8.80 -22.61 -10.25
C ASP A 80 -9.44 -22.01 -8.98
N TYR A 81 -9.64 -20.69 -8.92
CA TYR A 81 -10.29 -20.04 -7.79
C TYR A 81 -11.72 -20.58 -7.59
N PHE A 82 -12.46 -20.82 -8.68
CA PHE A 82 -13.83 -21.34 -8.62
C PHE A 82 -13.90 -22.85 -8.45
N ALA A 83 -12.82 -23.57 -8.74
CA ALA A 83 -12.76 -25.01 -8.58
C ALA A 83 -12.74 -25.41 -7.10
N GLY A 84 -13.92 -25.59 -6.52
CA GLY A 84 -14.09 -26.04 -5.13
C GLY A 84 -14.14 -24.89 -4.10
N THR A 85 -14.30 -23.65 -4.53
CA THR A 85 -14.55 -22.51 -3.65
C THR A 85 -16.06 -22.36 -3.48
N GLU A 86 -16.54 -22.48 -2.24
CA GLU A 86 -17.90 -22.11 -1.89
C GLU A 86 -17.94 -20.60 -1.64
N ILE A 87 -18.81 -19.87 -2.35
CA ILE A 87 -18.96 -18.42 -2.18
C ILE A 87 -19.80 -18.16 -0.94
N GLU A 88 -19.17 -17.61 0.10
CA GLU A 88 -19.83 -17.23 1.33
C GLU A 88 -20.12 -15.72 1.35
N TYR A 89 -21.38 -15.34 1.29
CA TYR A 89 -21.80 -13.96 1.45
C TYR A 89 -21.77 -13.53 2.92
N ALA A 90 -21.31 -12.32 3.18
CA ALA A 90 -21.57 -11.64 4.44
C ALA A 90 -23.03 -11.11 4.45
N ASP A 91 -23.52 -10.74 5.62
CA ASP A 91 -24.80 -10.01 5.68
C ASP A 91 -24.65 -8.73 4.84
N PRO A 92 -25.59 -8.45 3.90
CA PRO A 92 -25.49 -7.31 3.03
C PRO A 92 -25.42 -6.02 3.85
N ALA A 93 -24.38 -5.24 3.61
CA ALA A 93 -24.27 -3.93 4.22
C ALA A 93 -25.47 -3.06 3.79
N PRO A 94 -26.12 -2.35 4.72
CA PRO A 94 -27.24 -1.48 4.38
C PRO A 94 -26.76 -0.41 3.39
N SER A 95 -27.51 -0.18 2.32
CA SER A 95 -27.18 0.89 1.37
C SER A 95 -27.15 2.23 2.09
N LEU A 96 -26.02 2.91 2.02
CA LEU A 96 -25.84 4.23 2.65
C LEU A 96 -26.81 5.22 2.01
N LYS A 97 -27.63 5.85 2.85
CA LYS A 97 -28.51 6.94 2.43
C LYS A 97 -28.19 8.17 3.25
N PHE A 98 -27.93 9.27 2.54
CA PHE A 98 -27.73 10.53 3.22
C PHE A 98 -29.02 10.95 3.95
N PRO A 99 -28.99 11.22 5.27
CA PRO A 99 -30.17 11.58 6.03
C PRO A 99 -30.73 12.94 5.61
N LYS A 100 -32.01 13.19 5.88
CA LYS A 100 -32.53 14.54 5.85
C LYS A 100 -32.00 15.28 7.05
N THR A 101 -31.33 16.40 6.83
CA THR A 101 -30.75 17.24 7.88
C THR A 101 -30.93 18.71 7.53
N ASP A 102 -31.05 19.54 8.55
CA ASP A 102 -31.05 21.00 8.40
C ASP A 102 -29.61 21.56 8.46
N GLN A 103 -28.61 20.70 8.67
CA GLN A 103 -27.19 21.05 8.71
C GLN A 103 -26.62 21.11 7.28
N GLU A 104 -26.95 22.14 6.53
CA GLU A 104 -26.43 22.39 5.17
C GLU A 104 -25.69 23.72 5.10
N PRO A 105 -24.51 23.73 4.42
CA PRO A 105 -23.81 22.59 3.81
C PRO A 105 -23.21 21.66 4.87
N PHE A 106 -23.26 20.34 4.63
CA PHE A 106 -22.58 19.34 5.46
C PHE A 106 -21.09 19.30 5.09
N ARG A 107 -20.23 19.72 6.02
CA ARG A 107 -18.79 19.89 5.79
C ARG A 107 -17.98 18.82 6.51
N VAL A 108 -17.06 18.18 5.76
CA VAL A 108 -16.15 17.14 6.27
C VAL A 108 -14.72 17.52 5.93
N ALA A 109 -13.83 17.53 6.92
CA ALA A 109 -12.40 17.60 6.70
C ALA A 109 -11.83 16.18 6.57
N ILE A 110 -10.94 15.98 5.59
CA ILE A 110 -10.17 14.74 5.41
C ILE A 110 -8.69 15.08 5.51
N VAL A 111 -7.98 14.48 6.46
CA VAL A 111 -6.55 14.68 6.68
C VAL A 111 -5.77 13.52 6.11
N GLY A 112 -5.01 13.78 5.04
CA GLY A 112 -4.27 12.81 4.24
C GLY A 112 -4.87 12.61 2.85
N ALA A 113 -4.14 13.01 1.80
CA ALA A 113 -4.52 12.87 0.39
C ALA A 113 -3.98 11.57 -0.24
N GLY A 114 -4.00 10.47 0.52
CA GLY A 114 -3.71 9.13 0.03
C GLY A 114 -5.00 8.39 -0.42
N PRO A 115 -4.89 7.09 -0.80
CA PRO A 115 -6.02 6.29 -1.28
C PRO A 115 -7.24 6.33 -0.36
N SER A 116 -7.05 6.14 0.95
CA SER A 116 -8.16 6.15 1.92
C SER A 116 -8.91 7.47 1.93
N GLY A 117 -8.19 8.60 1.83
CA GLY A 117 -8.79 9.94 1.78
C GLY A 117 -9.60 10.14 0.51
N PHE A 118 -9.05 9.78 -0.65
CA PHE A 118 -9.75 9.91 -1.92
C PHE A 118 -10.96 9.00 -2.04
N TYR A 119 -10.89 7.75 -1.55
CA TYR A 119 -12.07 6.88 -1.52
C TYR A 119 -13.16 7.43 -0.57
N ALA A 120 -12.78 7.99 0.58
CA ALA A 120 -13.74 8.62 1.49
C ALA A 120 -14.39 9.87 0.86
N ALA A 121 -13.61 10.71 0.19
CA ALA A 121 -14.12 11.87 -0.52
C ALA A 121 -15.06 11.46 -1.68
N ARG A 122 -14.67 10.42 -2.45
CA ARG A 122 -15.50 9.84 -3.52
C ARG A 122 -16.84 9.37 -2.98
N GLU A 123 -16.84 8.66 -1.86
CA GLU A 123 -18.05 8.14 -1.19
C GLU A 123 -18.97 9.29 -0.75
N LEU A 124 -18.46 10.25 0.03
CA LEU A 124 -19.22 11.42 0.47
C LEU A 124 -19.84 12.20 -0.70
N LEU A 125 -19.07 12.44 -1.74
CA LEU A 125 -19.51 13.21 -2.91
C LEU A 125 -20.33 12.38 -3.91
N SER A 126 -20.55 11.08 -3.65
CA SER A 126 -21.44 10.23 -4.47
C SER A 126 -22.92 10.46 -4.16
N PHE A 127 -23.24 10.95 -2.98
CA PHE A 127 -24.61 11.28 -2.62
C PHE A 127 -25.15 12.40 -3.50
N LYS A 128 -26.24 12.14 -4.24
CA LYS A 128 -26.89 13.08 -5.19
C LYS A 128 -27.55 14.26 -4.48
N ARG A 129 -26.82 14.90 -3.56
CA ARG A 129 -27.29 16.04 -2.77
C ARG A 129 -26.36 17.22 -2.98
N SER A 130 -26.94 18.39 -3.28
CA SER A 130 -26.20 19.65 -3.28
C SER A 130 -26.02 20.10 -1.83
N GLY A 131 -24.82 20.18 -1.32
CA GLY A 131 -24.57 20.68 0.03
C GLY A 131 -23.63 19.82 0.86
N ILE A 132 -22.95 18.83 0.24
CA ILE A 132 -21.81 18.16 0.87
C ILE A 132 -20.53 18.85 0.39
N GLU A 133 -19.74 19.29 1.35
CA GLU A 133 -18.44 19.92 1.11
C GLU A 133 -17.34 19.09 1.78
N VAL A 134 -16.26 18.84 1.05
CA VAL A 134 -15.10 18.09 1.51
C VAL A 134 -13.86 18.94 1.33
N ASP A 135 -13.17 19.22 2.43
CA ASP A 135 -11.85 19.82 2.45
C ASP A 135 -10.81 18.76 2.76
N MET A 136 -9.92 18.49 1.81
CA MET A 136 -8.85 17.50 1.95
C MET A 136 -7.51 18.19 2.14
N PHE A 137 -6.79 17.79 3.20
CA PHE A 137 -5.51 18.36 3.60
C PHE A 137 -4.38 17.35 3.47
N ASP A 138 -3.23 17.78 2.94
CA ASP A 138 -2.01 16.98 2.97
C ASP A 138 -0.79 17.84 3.27
N ARG A 139 0.14 17.31 4.05
CA ARG A 139 1.38 18.01 4.42
C ARG A 139 2.36 18.20 3.28
N LEU A 140 2.26 17.36 2.24
CA LEU A 140 3.10 17.45 1.05
C LEU A 140 2.45 18.36 -0.02
N PRO A 141 3.25 19.00 -0.89
CA PRO A 141 2.74 19.75 -2.03
C PRO A 141 2.19 18.86 -3.15
N THR A 142 2.25 17.53 -2.98
CA THR A 142 1.79 16.54 -3.95
C THR A 142 0.84 15.54 -3.29
N PRO A 143 -0.30 15.19 -3.93
CA PRO A 143 -1.23 14.19 -3.41
C PRO A 143 -0.79 12.76 -3.72
N TRP A 144 -1.68 11.82 -3.47
CA TRP A 144 -1.67 10.39 -3.79
C TRP A 144 -0.98 9.50 -2.76
N GLY A 145 -0.32 10.05 -1.74
CA GLY A 145 0.33 9.28 -0.68
C GLY A 145 1.23 8.17 -1.25
N LEU A 146 1.06 6.93 -0.76
CA LEU A 146 1.89 5.80 -1.18
C LEU A 146 1.65 5.33 -2.63
N VAL A 147 0.60 5.75 -3.32
CA VAL A 147 0.50 5.47 -4.76
C VAL A 147 1.60 6.20 -5.51
N ARG A 148 1.93 7.44 -5.11
CA ARG A 148 3.05 8.20 -5.65
C ARG A 148 4.40 7.76 -5.05
N ALA A 149 4.46 7.60 -3.72
CA ALA A 149 5.71 7.47 -2.97
C ALA A 149 6.01 6.05 -2.46
N GLY A 150 5.16 5.07 -2.75
CA GLY A 150 5.31 3.70 -2.26
C GLY A 150 5.20 2.62 -3.33
N VAL A 151 4.26 2.74 -4.27
CA VAL A 151 4.14 1.78 -5.37
C VAL A 151 5.42 1.79 -6.21
N ALA A 152 5.91 0.61 -6.54
CA ALA A 152 7.16 0.45 -7.28
C ALA A 152 7.12 1.19 -8.63
N PRO A 153 8.23 1.81 -9.06
CA PRO A 153 8.29 2.59 -10.29
C PRO A 153 8.00 1.78 -11.55
N ASP A 154 8.23 0.49 -11.52
CA ASP A 154 7.99 -0.46 -12.60
C ASP A 154 6.58 -1.08 -12.57
N HIS A 155 5.68 -0.53 -11.74
CA HIS A 155 4.25 -0.85 -11.71
C HIS A 155 3.38 0.36 -12.12
N PRO A 156 3.53 0.86 -13.36
CA PRO A 156 2.81 2.05 -13.82
C PRO A 156 1.29 1.83 -13.87
N GLU A 157 0.83 0.61 -14.17
CA GLU A 157 -0.58 0.24 -14.22
C GLU A 157 -1.23 0.41 -12.83
N THR A 158 -0.59 -0.07 -11.78
CA THR A 158 -1.08 0.11 -10.41
C THR A 158 -1.15 1.59 -10.02
N LYS A 159 -0.22 2.42 -10.52
CA LYS A 159 -0.25 3.88 -10.29
C LYS A 159 -1.38 4.58 -11.06
N ALA A 160 -1.95 3.98 -12.10
CA ALA A 160 -3.05 4.56 -12.87
C ALA A 160 -4.32 4.76 -12.04
N VAL A 161 -4.48 4.09 -10.90
CA VAL A 161 -5.57 4.36 -9.94
C VAL A 161 -5.69 5.84 -9.55
N THR A 162 -4.62 6.62 -9.71
CA THR A 162 -4.63 8.08 -9.50
C THR A 162 -5.58 8.81 -10.42
N ASP A 163 -5.94 8.26 -11.58
CA ASP A 163 -6.90 8.86 -12.49
C ASP A 163 -8.30 8.84 -11.89
N VAL A 164 -8.67 7.77 -11.18
CA VAL A 164 -9.93 7.69 -10.41
C VAL A 164 -9.95 8.72 -9.29
N PHE A 165 -8.82 8.92 -8.62
CA PHE A 165 -8.71 9.95 -7.57
C PHE A 165 -8.80 11.37 -8.15
N ALA A 166 -8.20 11.60 -9.31
CA ALA A 166 -8.26 12.88 -10.00
C ALA A 166 -9.70 13.26 -10.42
N GLU A 167 -10.59 12.30 -10.65
CA GLU A 167 -12.00 12.58 -10.93
C GLU A 167 -12.72 13.22 -9.74
N VAL A 168 -12.31 12.90 -8.51
CA VAL A 168 -12.89 13.50 -7.30
C VAL A 168 -12.69 15.02 -7.29
N SER A 169 -11.56 15.50 -7.80
CA SER A 169 -11.26 16.93 -7.85
C SER A 169 -12.21 17.74 -8.73
N ARG A 170 -12.94 17.08 -9.64
CA ARG A 170 -13.92 17.71 -10.54
C ARG A 170 -15.31 17.78 -9.93
N ARG A 171 -15.53 17.11 -8.80
CA ARG A 171 -16.85 17.09 -8.16
C ARG A 171 -17.14 18.40 -7.44
N PRO A 172 -18.34 18.96 -7.60
CA PRO A 172 -18.75 20.10 -6.80
C PRO A 172 -18.63 19.81 -5.30
N GLY A 173 -18.15 20.79 -4.54
CA GLY A 173 -17.95 20.67 -3.08
C GLY A 173 -16.58 20.15 -2.67
N PHE A 174 -15.75 19.58 -3.56
CA PHE A 174 -14.38 19.16 -3.22
C PHE A 174 -13.39 20.32 -3.25
N ARG A 175 -12.52 20.40 -2.25
CA ARG A 175 -11.33 21.25 -2.22
C ARG A 175 -10.13 20.49 -1.70
N LEU A 176 -8.97 20.77 -2.29
CA LEU A 176 -7.69 20.19 -1.92
C LEU A 176 -6.79 21.30 -1.35
N HIS A 177 -6.19 21.03 -0.20
CA HIS A 177 -5.25 21.89 0.49
C HIS A 177 -3.95 21.12 0.72
N LEU A 178 -2.98 21.27 -0.17
CA LEU A 178 -1.66 20.65 -0.09
C LEU A 178 -0.67 21.60 0.59
N ASN A 179 0.46 21.06 1.01
CA ASN A 179 1.46 21.77 1.81
C ASN A 179 0.88 22.31 3.13
N VAL A 180 -0.14 21.62 3.67
CA VAL A 180 -0.82 21.96 4.93
C VAL A 180 -0.71 20.78 5.90
N GLU A 181 0.08 20.95 6.93
CA GLU A 181 0.30 19.93 7.95
C GLU A 181 -0.65 20.19 9.14
N VAL A 182 -1.57 19.26 9.37
CA VAL A 182 -2.44 19.26 10.56
C VAL A 182 -1.63 18.82 11.77
N GLY A 183 -1.75 19.59 12.85
CA GLY A 183 -0.89 19.50 14.03
C GLY A 183 0.24 20.55 14.04
N LYS A 184 0.45 21.26 12.91
CA LYS A 184 1.42 22.35 12.80
C LYS A 184 0.79 23.65 12.30
N HIS A 185 0.15 23.62 11.14
CA HIS A 185 -0.51 24.79 10.54
C HIS A 185 -1.96 24.94 11.00
N LEU A 186 -2.67 23.83 11.15
CA LEU A 186 -4.02 23.74 11.69
C LEU A 186 -4.06 22.73 12.81
N THR A 187 -4.79 23.00 13.88
CA THR A 187 -5.04 22.04 14.95
C THR A 187 -6.29 21.22 14.66
N HIS A 188 -6.51 20.14 15.43
CA HIS A 188 -7.77 19.39 15.39
C HIS A 188 -8.96 20.28 15.72
N GLU A 189 -8.81 21.17 16.71
CA GLU A 189 -9.85 22.12 17.11
C GLU A 189 -10.21 23.10 15.99
N ASP A 190 -9.22 23.65 15.27
CA ASP A 190 -9.46 24.49 14.09
C ASP A 190 -10.31 23.75 13.04
N LEU A 191 -10.01 22.47 12.78
CA LEU A 191 -10.79 21.68 11.83
C LEU A 191 -12.23 21.46 12.32
N MET A 192 -12.42 21.14 13.61
CA MET A 192 -13.75 20.96 14.20
C MET A 192 -14.55 22.25 14.27
N GLU A 193 -13.89 23.41 14.34
CA GLU A 193 -14.57 24.71 14.29
C GLU A 193 -15.22 24.98 12.93
N HIS A 194 -14.66 24.41 11.85
CA HIS A 194 -15.11 24.68 10.47
C HIS A 194 -15.84 23.49 9.83
N HIS A 195 -15.83 22.31 10.44
CA HIS A 195 -16.42 21.08 9.87
C HIS A 195 -17.29 20.34 10.89
N HIS A 196 -18.27 19.60 10.39
CA HIS A 196 -19.12 18.72 11.21
C HIS A 196 -18.38 17.44 11.63
N ALA A 197 -17.43 17.00 10.78
CA ALA A 197 -16.62 15.80 11.02
C ALA A 197 -15.21 15.98 10.46
N VAL A 198 -14.25 15.34 11.14
CA VAL A 198 -12.85 15.26 10.71
C VAL A 198 -12.46 13.79 10.58
N LEU A 199 -12.02 13.39 9.41
CA LEU A 199 -11.58 12.03 9.08
C LEU A 199 -10.07 11.99 8.86
N TYR A 200 -9.35 11.23 9.68
CA TYR A 200 -7.91 11.04 9.56
C TYR A 200 -7.57 9.82 8.71
N THR A 201 -6.79 10.04 7.65
CA THR A 201 -6.36 9.04 6.66
C THR A 201 -4.87 9.15 6.36
N VAL A 202 -4.07 9.49 7.38
CA VAL A 202 -2.64 9.87 7.29
C VAL A 202 -1.68 8.69 7.03
N GLY A 203 -2.21 7.47 6.89
CA GLY A 203 -1.40 6.28 6.58
C GLY A 203 -0.55 5.80 7.75
N ALA A 204 0.60 5.20 7.43
CA ALA A 204 1.54 4.62 8.39
C ALA A 204 2.97 4.88 7.86
N PRO A 205 3.59 6.04 8.16
CA PRO A 205 4.85 6.45 7.54
C PRO A 205 6.11 5.86 8.17
N SER A 206 6.02 5.23 9.36
CA SER A 206 7.15 4.65 10.09
C SER A 206 7.27 3.15 9.86
N ASP A 207 8.33 2.53 10.35
CA ASP A 207 8.56 1.08 10.34
C ASP A 207 8.56 0.49 11.75
N ARG A 208 8.62 -0.83 11.81
CA ARG A 208 8.83 -1.58 13.05
C ARG A 208 10.29 -1.94 13.20
N HIS A 209 10.79 -1.84 14.43
CA HIS A 209 12.12 -2.30 14.79
C HIS A 209 12.18 -3.81 15.00
N LEU A 210 13.38 -4.40 14.80
CA LEU A 210 13.64 -5.82 15.05
C LEU A 210 13.91 -6.08 16.53
N GLY A 211 14.49 -5.10 17.23
CA GLY A 211 14.88 -5.22 18.63
C GLY A 211 16.08 -6.15 18.85
N ILE A 212 16.98 -6.22 17.89
CA ILE A 212 18.19 -7.06 17.94
C ILE A 212 19.46 -6.20 18.05
N PRO A 213 20.57 -6.74 18.61
CA PRO A 213 21.84 -6.05 18.64
C PRO A 213 22.30 -5.59 17.24
N GLY A 214 22.84 -4.39 17.15
CA GLY A 214 23.37 -3.82 15.91
C GLY A 214 22.33 -3.28 14.94
N GLU A 215 21.06 -3.28 15.29
CA GLU A 215 19.97 -2.80 14.42
C GLU A 215 20.15 -1.34 13.97
N ASP A 216 20.75 -0.51 14.81
CA ASP A 216 20.95 0.92 14.55
C ASP A 216 22.31 1.25 13.88
N LEU A 217 23.08 0.26 13.47
CA LEU A 217 24.33 0.48 12.74
C LEU A 217 24.07 1.16 11.39
N PRO A 218 24.94 2.10 10.97
CA PRO A 218 24.91 2.62 9.60
C PRO A 218 24.93 1.49 8.57
N GLY A 219 24.01 1.51 7.61
CA GLY A 219 23.78 0.42 6.66
C GLY A 219 22.62 -0.51 7.04
N SER A 220 22.05 -0.38 8.26
CA SER A 220 20.79 -1.00 8.66
C SER A 220 19.69 0.04 8.66
N LEU A 221 18.77 -0.03 7.69
CA LEU A 221 17.79 0.99 7.38
C LEU A 221 16.40 0.38 7.22
N ALA A 222 15.36 1.20 7.30
CA ALA A 222 14.01 0.75 6.98
C ALA A 222 13.83 0.59 5.46
N ALA A 223 13.18 -0.49 5.02
CA ALA A 223 12.81 -0.62 3.61
C ALA A 223 11.85 0.49 3.16
N THR A 224 11.06 1.05 4.08
CA THR A 224 10.17 2.19 3.84
C THR A 224 10.94 3.45 3.42
N GLU A 225 12.11 3.70 4.00
CA GLU A 225 13.00 4.81 3.62
C GLU A 225 13.59 4.59 2.23
N PHE A 226 14.03 3.36 1.92
CA PHE A 226 14.52 3.01 0.59
C PHE A 226 13.44 3.16 -0.48
N VAL A 227 12.21 2.72 -0.17
CA VAL A 227 11.03 2.88 -1.05
C VAL A 227 10.69 4.36 -1.29
N ALA A 228 10.66 5.17 -0.24
CA ALA A 228 10.42 6.60 -0.34
C ALA A 228 11.52 7.31 -1.15
N TRP A 229 12.79 6.93 -0.92
CA TRP A 229 13.95 7.48 -1.62
C TRP A 229 13.89 7.19 -3.13
N TYR A 230 13.70 5.95 -3.54
CA TYR A 230 13.66 5.66 -4.98
C TYR A 230 12.39 6.20 -5.67
N ASN A 231 11.33 6.42 -4.90
CA ASN A 231 10.12 7.07 -5.41
C ASN A 231 10.18 8.60 -5.38
N GLY A 232 11.27 9.21 -4.90
CA GLY A 232 11.45 10.66 -4.89
C GLY A 232 10.54 11.37 -3.88
N HIS A 233 10.39 10.78 -2.69
CA HIS A 233 9.74 11.47 -1.58
C HIS A 233 10.68 12.58 -1.06
N PRO A 234 10.23 13.85 -0.98
CA PRO A 234 11.12 14.97 -0.66
C PRO A 234 11.93 14.81 0.63
N GLU A 235 11.33 14.26 1.68
CA GLU A 235 11.97 14.09 2.99
C GLU A 235 13.08 13.03 2.98
N TYR A 236 13.15 12.18 1.96
CA TYR A 236 14.13 11.10 1.83
C TYR A 236 15.08 11.30 0.65
N ALA A 237 14.99 12.42 -0.07
CA ALA A 237 15.78 12.69 -1.26
C ALA A 237 17.29 12.70 -0.98
N ASP A 238 17.70 13.17 0.21
CA ASP A 238 19.10 13.28 0.63
C ASP A 238 19.63 12.01 1.32
N HIS A 239 18.81 10.95 1.46
CA HIS A 239 19.27 9.70 2.03
C HIS A 239 20.28 9.01 1.11
N THR A 240 21.21 8.29 1.71
CA THR A 240 22.23 7.53 0.98
C THR A 240 22.20 6.07 1.42
N PHE A 241 22.34 5.17 0.45
CA PHE A 241 22.38 3.73 0.69
C PHE A 241 23.71 3.16 0.18
N ASP A 242 24.38 2.36 1.01
CA ASP A 242 25.63 1.72 0.62
C ASP A 242 25.38 0.54 -0.33
N LEU A 243 25.44 0.82 -1.63
CA LEU A 243 25.29 -0.17 -2.70
C LEU A 243 26.65 -0.76 -3.16
N SER A 244 27.73 -0.54 -2.42
CA SER A 244 29.08 -1.03 -2.76
C SER A 244 29.31 -2.50 -2.44
N GLY A 245 28.46 -3.10 -1.59
CA GLY A 245 28.49 -4.53 -1.29
C GLY A 245 27.86 -5.37 -2.40
N THR A 246 28.33 -6.61 -2.57
CA THR A 246 27.77 -7.53 -3.56
C THR A 246 26.44 -8.17 -3.12
N ARG A 247 26.12 -8.10 -1.82
CA ARG A 247 24.91 -8.64 -1.24
C ARG A 247 24.13 -7.58 -0.47
N ALA A 248 22.82 -7.57 -0.62
CA ALA A 248 21.86 -6.89 0.24
C ALA A 248 20.99 -7.92 0.98
N VAL A 249 20.64 -7.65 2.24
CA VAL A 249 19.75 -8.50 3.03
C VAL A 249 18.47 -7.72 3.34
N ILE A 250 17.31 -8.30 3.03
CA ILE A 250 16.01 -7.75 3.35
C ILE A 250 15.37 -8.64 4.42
N VAL A 251 15.01 -8.04 5.54
CA VAL A 251 14.36 -8.73 6.66
C VAL A 251 12.85 -8.54 6.56
N GLY A 252 12.13 -9.61 6.29
CA GLY A 252 10.70 -9.63 6.01
C GLY A 252 10.43 -10.06 4.56
N ASN A 253 9.31 -10.72 4.33
CA ASN A 253 8.93 -11.32 3.05
C ASN A 253 7.51 -10.92 2.60
N GLY A 254 7.17 -9.64 2.72
CA GLY A 254 5.97 -9.05 2.10
C GLY A 254 6.22 -8.54 0.68
N ASN A 255 5.20 -8.00 0.01
CA ASN A 255 5.32 -7.46 -1.36
C ASN A 255 6.38 -6.36 -1.45
N VAL A 256 6.48 -5.47 -0.46
CA VAL A 256 7.52 -4.43 -0.42
C VAL A 256 8.94 -5.03 -0.44
N ALA A 257 9.15 -6.15 0.26
CA ALA A 257 10.45 -6.84 0.23
C ALA A 257 10.75 -7.39 -1.16
N LEU A 258 9.76 -7.94 -1.87
CA LEU A 258 9.93 -8.43 -3.24
C LEU A 258 10.15 -7.27 -4.22
N ASP A 259 9.44 -6.15 -4.08
CA ASP A 259 9.65 -4.94 -4.88
C ASP A 259 11.08 -4.42 -4.74
N VAL A 260 11.55 -4.27 -3.50
CA VAL A 260 12.92 -3.81 -3.22
C VAL A 260 13.95 -4.81 -3.77
N ALA A 261 13.74 -6.11 -3.58
CA ALA A 261 14.64 -7.12 -4.12
C ALA A 261 14.72 -7.07 -5.65
N ARG A 262 13.56 -6.95 -6.31
CA ARG A 262 13.46 -6.84 -7.77
C ARG A 262 14.19 -5.61 -8.29
N LEU A 263 13.94 -4.43 -7.70
CA LEU A 263 14.54 -3.17 -8.14
C LEU A 263 16.07 -3.16 -7.97
N LEU A 264 16.61 -3.74 -6.88
CA LEU A 264 18.05 -3.83 -6.64
C LEU A 264 18.80 -4.66 -7.69
N VAL A 265 18.13 -5.64 -8.29
CA VAL A 265 18.75 -6.51 -9.32
C VAL A 265 18.29 -6.19 -10.75
N THR A 266 17.32 -5.29 -10.93
CA THR A 266 16.89 -4.85 -12.27
C THR A 266 17.97 -3.98 -12.91
N ASP A 267 18.07 -4.05 -14.25
CA ASP A 267 18.94 -3.17 -15.02
C ASP A 267 18.54 -1.70 -14.81
N PRO A 268 19.46 -0.84 -14.32
CA PRO A 268 19.18 0.57 -14.08
C PRO A 268 18.69 1.33 -15.33
N ASP A 269 19.07 0.92 -16.53
CA ASP A 269 18.59 1.56 -17.76
C ASP A 269 17.12 1.20 -18.08
N LYS A 270 16.62 0.07 -17.60
CA LYS A 270 15.18 -0.24 -17.62
C LYS A 270 14.45 0.66 -16.60
N LEU A 271 14.99 0.79 -15.39
CA LEU A 271 14.43 1.65 -14.33
C LEU A 271 14.45 3.14 -14.71
N ALA A 272 15.45 3.58 -15.46
CA ALA A 272 15.53 4.93 -16.01
C ALA A 272 14.40 5.29 -16.97
N ARG A 273 13.60 4.34 -17.42
CA ARG A 273 12.42 4.58 -18.26
C ARG A 273 11.12 4.68 -17.47
N THR A 274 11.18 4.46 -16.17
CA THR A 274 10.05 4.55 -15.23
C THR A 274 9.99 5.94 -14.57
N ASP A 275 9.11 6.10 -13.58
CA ASP A 275 9.04 7.30 -12.76
C ASP A 275 9.97 7.27 -11.52
N MET A 276 10.96 6.35 -11.49
CA MET A 276 11.98 6.30 -10.44
C MET A 276 12.73 7.62 -10.34
N ALA A 277 13.05 8.08 -9.14
CA ALA A 277 13.82 9.31 -8.95
C ALA A 277 15.22 9.22 -9.57
N GLU A 278 15.69 10.32 -10.17
CA GLU A 278 16.94 10.37 -10.93
C GLU A 278 18.16 9.98 -10.08
N HIS A 279 18.24 10.49 -8.84
CA HIS A 279 19.31 10.16 -7.92
C HIS A 279 19.38 8.65 -7.58
N ALA A 280 18.21 7.99 -7.54
CA ALA A 280 18.14 6.56 -7.28
C ALA A 280 18.62 5.74 -8.49
N VAL A 281 18.22 6.14 -9.70
CA VAL A 281 18.71 5.51 -10.94
C VAL A 281 20.23 5.63 -11.02
N GLU A 282 20.79 6.82 -10.74
CA GLU A 282 22.23 7.05 -10.77
C GLU A 282 22.97 6.23 -9.72
N ALA A 283 22.44 6.15 -8.49
CA ALA A 283 23.01 5.30 -7.46
C ALA A 283 22.99 3.80 -7.85
N LEU A 284 21.89 3.33 -8.46
CA LEU A 284 21.78 1.94 -8.91
C LEU A 284 22.73 1.63 -10.09
N ARG A 285 23.06 2.60 -10.95
CA ARG A 285 24.11 2.41 -11.97
C ARG A 285 25.47 2.13 -11.38
N GLY A 286 25.79 2.73 -10.24
CA GLY A 286 27.01 2.48 -9.47
C GLY A 286 26.94 1.26 -8.56
N SER A 287 25.83 0.53 -8.51
CA SER A 287 25.62 -0.57 -7.57
C SER A 287 26.47 -1.80 -7.88
N ALA A 288 27.14 -2.32 -6.84
CA ALA A 288 27.83 -3.61 -6.88
C ALA A 288 26.92 -4.80 -6.47
N VAL A 289 25.67 -4.55 -6.08
CA VAL A 289 24.75 -5.60 -5.64
C VAL A 289 24.47 -6.60 -6.76
N ARG A 290 24.70 -7.87 -6.45
CA ARG A 290 24.46 -9.02 -7.36
C ARG A 290 23.54 -10.05 -6.73
N GLU A 291 23.43 -10.04 -5.42
CA GLU A 291 22.60 -10.96 -4.67
C GLU A 291 21.72 -10.20 -3.68
N VAL A 292 20.44 -10.51 -3.66
CA VAL A 292 19.51 -10.02 -2.64
C VAL A 292 18.94 -11.22 -1.90
N VAL A 293 19.13 -11.27 -0.58
CA VAL A 293 18.60 -12.30 0.29
C VAL A 293 17.38 -11.77 1.02
N VAL A 294 16.22 -12.41 0.83
CA VAL A 294 14.96 -12.04 1.50
C VAL A 294 14.70 -13.04 2.61
N LEU A 295 14.65 -12.58 3.85
CA LEU A 295 14.48 -13.41 5.05
C LEU A 295 13.04 -13.44 5.53
N GLY A 296 12.44 -14.63 5.60
CA GLY A 296 11.16 -14.89 6.21
C GLY A 296 11.30 -15.71 7.50
N ARG A 297 10.88 -15.17 8.64
CA ARG A 297 11.00 -15.87 9.94
C ARG A 297 10.12 -17.11 10.06
N ARG A 298 9.02 -17.18 9.32
CA ARG A 298 8.07 -18.32 9.30
C ARG A 298 8.27 -19.16 8.04
N GLY A 299 7.51 -20.24 7.95
CA GLY A 299 7.52 -21.13 6.80
C GLY A 299 6.98 -20.46 5.50
N PRO A 300 7.16 -21.13 4.36
CA PRO A 300 6.76 -20.60 3.05
C PRO A 300 5.25 -20.37 2.94
N VAL A 301 4.42 -21.18 3.61
CA VAL A 301 2.95 -21.06 3.62
C VAL A 301 2.49 -19.77 4.30
N GLN A 302 3.25 -19.29 5.31
CA GLN A 302 2.97 -18.06 6.04
C GLN A 302 3.68 -16.83 5.46
N ALA A 303 4.32 -16.94 4.31
CA ALA A 303 4.94 -15.80 3.63
C ALA A 303 3.87 -14.74 3.28
N ALA A 304 4.23 -13.48 3.54
CA ALA A 304 3.29 -12.37 3.44
C ALA A 304 3.17 -11.79 2.01
N PHE A 305 4.08 -12.15 1.11
CA PHE A 305 3.94 -11.77 -0.31
C PHE A 305 2.76 -12.48 -0.97
N THR A 306 2.20 -11.84 -1.97
CA THR A 306 1.11 -12.40 -2.79
C THR A 306 1.66 -13.27 -3.92
N SER A 307 0.84 -14.19 -4.42
CA SER A 307 1.20 -15.05 -5.54
C SER A 307 1.49 -14.27 -6.84
N PRO A 308 0.75 -13.20 -7.18
CA PRO A 308 1.10 -12.36 -8.33
C PRO A 308 2.50 -11.75 -8.26
N GLU A 309 2.90 -11.20 -7.12
CA GLU A 309 4.24 -10.64 -6.95
C GLU A 309 5.34 -11.71 -7.00
N LEU A 310 5.06 -12.87 -6.41
CA LEU A 310 5.98 -14.01 -6.49
C LEU A 310 6.16 -14.49 -7.94
N LEU A 311 5.07 -14.58 -8.73
CA LEU A 311 5.14 -14.95 -10.14
C LEU A 311 5.99 -13.98 -10.97
N ALA A 312 5.86 -12.68 -10.70
CA ALA A 312 6.61 -11.64 -11.39
C ALA A 312 8.13 -11.80 -11.24
N LEU A 313 8.62 -12.27 -10.08
CA LEU A 313 10.04 -12.56 -9.90
C LEU A 313 10.56 -13.61 -10.88
N GLY A 314 9.80 -14.68 -11.12
CA GLY A 314 10.19 -15.76 -12.02
C GLY A 314 10.21 -15.39 -13.50
N GLN A 315 9.69 -14.23 -13.85
CA GLN A 315 9.64 -13.68 -15.20
C GLN A 315 10.80 -12.73 -15.52
N MET A 316 11.65 -12.44 -14.54
CA MET A 316 12.84 -11.60 -14.76
C MET A 316 13.86 -12.35 -15.65
N PRO A 317 14.21 -11.82 -16.86
CA PRO A 317 14.99 -12.58 -17.83
C PRO A 317 16.45 -12.79 -17.45
N ASP A 318 17.01 -11.92 -16.62
CA ASP A 318 18.44 -11.84 -16.33
C ASP A 318 18.75 -12.09 -14.83
N VAL A 319 17.84 -12.76 -14.12
CA VAL A 319 17.92 -12.97 -12.66
C VAL A 319 17.57 -14.42 -12.32
N ASP A 320 18.41 -15.08 -11.53
CA ASP A 320 18.09 -16.37 -10.94
C ASP A 320 17.30 -16.16 -9.63
N VAL A 321 16.14 -16.80 -9.48
CA VAL A 321 15.39 -16.87 -8.23
C VAL A 321 15.69 -18.20 -7.56
N ILE A 322 16.22 -18.16 -6.35
CA ILE A 322 16.73 -19.33 -5.62
C ILE A 322 15.87 -19.57 -4.38
N VAL A 323 15.42 -20.80 -4.23
CA VAL A 323 14.70 -21.30 -3.05
C VAL A 323 15.35 -22.63 -2.64
N ASP A 324 15.68 -22.79 -1.36
CA ASP A 324 16.18 -24.06 -0.85
C ASP A 324 15.02 -25.06 -0.73
N PRO A 325 15.07 -26.22 -1.44
CA PRO A 325 14.02 -27.24 -1.31
C PRO A 325 13.78 -27.71 0.14
N ALA A 326 14.82 -27.73 0.97
CA ALA A 326 14.70 -28.14 2.38
C ALA A 326 13.86 -27.15 3.22
N GLU A 327 13.78 -25.88 2.82
CA GLU A 327 12.96 -24.88 3.48
C GLU A 327 11.48 -24.94 3.04
N LEU A 328 11.14 -25.76 2.04
CA LEU A 328 9.78 -26.01 1.54
C LEU A 328 9.11 -27.25 2.17
N GLU A 329 9.79 -27.95 3.05
CA GLU A 329 9.19 -29.03 3.83
C GLU A 329 8.14 -28.47 4.80
N LEU A 330 6.93 -29.04 4.77
CA LEU A 330 5.79 -28.53 5.53
C LEU A 330 5.57 -29.37 6.80
N ASP A 331 5.35 -28.71 7.91
CA ASP A 331 4.74 -29.31 9.08
C ASP A 331 3.28 -29.68 8.80
N SER A 332 2.67 -30.49 9.67
CA SER A 332 1.32 -31.02 9.47
C SER A 332 0.24 -29.92 9.42
N HIS A 333 0.43 -28.83 10.16
CA HIS A 333 -0.51 -27.70 10.19
C HIS A 333 -0.43 -26.90 8.89
N SER A 334 0.79 -26.56 8.46
CA SER A 334 1.04 -25.87 7.17
C SER A 334 0.54 -26.70 5.98
N ALA A 335 0.70 -28.05 6.04
CA ALA A 335 0.17 -28.94 5.01
C ALA A 335 -1.38 -28.91 4.94
N ALA A 336 -2.06 -28.86 6.07
CA ALA A 336 -3.52 -28.71 6.13
C ALA A 336 -3.97 -27.35 5.56
N GLU A 337 -3.29 -26.25 5.91
CA GLU A 337 -3.58 -24.93 5.35
C GLU A 337 -3.46 -24.88 3.82
N VAL A 338 -2.45 -25.55 3.26
CA VAL A 338 -2.26 -25.66 1.79
C VAL A 338 -3.38 -26.47 1.14
N ALA A 339 -3.85 -27.52 1.81
CA ALA A 339 -4.95 -28.35 1.28
C ALA A 339 -6.27 -27.57 1.19
N GLU A 340 -6.51 -26.70 2.16
CA GLU A 340 -7.78 -25.96 2.31
C GLU A 340 -7.80 -24.62 1.54
N ASN A 341 -6.63 -24.01 1.28
CA ASN A 341 -6.56 -22.66 0.72
C ASN A 341 -5.90 -22.65 -0.67
N PRO A 342 -6.67 -22.32 -1.74
CA PRO A 342 -6.14 -22.27 -3.12
C PRO A 342 -4.97 -21.29 -3.31
N ALA A 343 -5.00 -20.11 -2.67
CA ALA A 343 -3.93 -19.12 -2.80
C ALA A 343 -2.61 -19.64 -2.17
N LYS A 344 -2.70 -20.32 -1.01
CA LYS A 344 -1.53 -20.96 -0.38
C LYS A 344 -1.00 -22.12 -1.22
N ARG A 345 -1.89 -22.87 -1.83
CA ARG A 345 -1.51 -23.97 -2.75
C ARG A 345 -0.74 -23.42 -3.94
N LEU A 346 -1.27 -22.39 -4.61
CA LEU A 346 -0.59 -21.73 -5.74
C LEU A 346 0.78 -21.18 -5.33
N LYS A 347 0.87 -20.52 -4.18
CA LYS A 347 2.13 -20.01 -3.63
C LYS A 347 3.17 -21.13 -3.49
N MET A 348 2.78 -22.26 -2.91
CA MET A 348 3.67 -23.42 -2.76
C MET A 348 4.06 -24.07 -4.08
N GLU A 349 3.16 -24.10 -5.07
CA GLU A 349 3.48 -24.57 -6.42
C GLU A 349 4.56 -23.71 -7.05
N ILE A 350 4.43 -22.38 -7.02
CA ILE A 350 5.41 -21.45 -7.56
C ILE A 350 6.77 -21.59 -6.86
N LEU A 351 6.79 -21.70 -5.54
CA LEU A 351 8.04 -21.85 -4.78
C LEU A 351 8.75 -23.17 -5.10
N ARG A 352 8.00 -24.26 -5.26
CA ARG A 352 8.57 -25.56 -5.71
C ARG A 352 9.13 -25.48 -7.12
N GLU A 353 8.43 -24.82 -8.04
CA GLU A 353 8.95 -24.57 -9.39
C GLU A 353 10.29 -23.82 -9.36
N TYR A 354 10.43 -22.84 -8.47
CA TYR A 354 11.71 -22.11 -8.31
C TYR A 354 12.80 -23.00 -7.73
N ALA A 355 12.48 -23.82 -6.74
CA ALA A 355 13.43 -24.74 -6.13
C ALA A 355 13.90 -25.84 -7.09
N GLU A 356 13.06 -26.27 -8.04
CA GLU A 356 13.34 -27.30 -9.01
C GLU A 356 13.95 -26.76 -10.32
N ARG A 357 13.80 -25.44 -10.58
CA ARG A 357 14.27 -24.81 -11.81
C ARG A 357 15.79 -24.83 -11.86
N PRO A 358 16.41 -25.35 -12.96
CA PRO A 358 17.85 -25.24 -13.17
C PRO A 358 18.26 -23.75 -13.18
N LEU A 359 19.32 -23.42 -12.46
CA LEU A 359 19.87 -22.07 -12.48
C LEU A 359 20.44 -21.77 -13.87
N ALA A 360 20.10 -20.62 -14.43
CA ALA A 360 20.63 -20.17 -15.70
C ALA A 360 22.09 -19.67 -15.58
N GLY A 361 22.53 -19.40 -14.34
CA GLY A 361 23.87 -18.88 -14.06
C GLY A 361 23.98 -17.39 -14.32
N HIS A 362 22.87 -16.66 -14.14
CA HIS A 362 22.86 -15.21 -14.25
C HIS A 362 23.78 -14.57 -13.19
N GLU A 363 24.32 -13.40 -13.51
CA GLU A 363 25.17 -12.64 -12.58
C GLU A 363 24.39 -12.17 -11.36
N LYS A 364 23.10 -11.89 -11.54
CA LYS A 364 22.20 -11.38 -10.50
C LYS A 364 21.24 -12.45 -10.01
N ARG A 365 20.94 -12.44 -8.71
CA ARG A 365 20.05 -13.42 -8.11
C ARG A 365 19.27 -12.87 -6.91
N ILE A 366 18.08 -13.43 -6.70
CA ILE A 366 17.26 -13.24 -5.51
C ILE A 366 17.16 -14.58 -4.79
N VAL A 367 17.50 -14.60 -3.51
CA VAL A 367 17.44 -15.79 -2.66
C VAL A 367 16.32 -15.60 -1.64
N LEU A 368 15.27 -16.42 -1.74
CA LEU A 368 14.18 -16.44 -0.79
C LEU A 368 14.49 -17.46 0.30
N ARG A 369 14.58 -17.00 1.54
CA ARG A 369 14.86 -17.83 2.71
C ARG A 369 13.65 -17.87 3.63
N PHE A 370 13.28 -19.06 4.05
CA PHE A 370 12.21 -19.31 5.01
C PHE A 370 12.76 -19.89 6.30
N LEU A 371 11.99 -19.80 7.37
CA LEU A 371 12.43 -20.25 8.69
C LEU A 371 13.78 -19.63 9.09
N ALA A 372 13.98 -18.37 8.76
CA ALA A 372 15.22 -17.64 8.94
C ALA A 372 14.97 -16.28 9.60
N SER A 373 15.55 -16.07 10.79
CA SER A 373 15.46 -14.81 11.54
C SER A 373 16.82 -14.19 11.77
N PRO A 374 16.98 -12.88 11.53
CA PRO A 374 18.16 -12.18 12.00
C PRO A 374 18.15 -12.15 13.54
N VAL A 375 19.28 -12.41 14.16
CA VAL A 375 19.46 -12.37 15.62
C VAL A 375 20.46 -11.31 16.06
N GLU A 376 21.35 -10.90 15.17
CA GLU A 376 22.34 -9.85 15.39
C GLU A 376 22.76 -9.25 14.06
N ILE A 377 22.94 -7.94 14.02
CA ILE A 377 23.61 -7.24 12.92
C ILE A 377 25.01 -6.87 13.39
N GLN A 378 26.03 -7.34 12.66
CA GLN A 378 27.43 -7.16 13.02
C GLN A 378 28.06 -6.02 12.26
N GLY A 379 29.00 -5.34 12.90
CA GLY A 379 29.81 -4.27 12.36
C GLY A 379 30.37 -3.39 13.47
N ASP A 380 31.40 -2.63 13.16
CA ASP A 380 31.94 -1.62 14.07
C ASP A 380 31.28 -0.27 13.82
N ASP A 381 31.70 0.43 12.77
CA ASP A 381 31.16 1.74 12.37
C ASP A 381 30.05 1.62 11.30
N HIS A 382 29.89 0.45 10.71
CA HIS A 382 28.96 0.17 9.61
C HIS A 382 28.64 -1.34 9.59
N VAL A 383 27.47 -1.69 9.03
CA VAL A 383 27.10 -3.10 8.83
C VAL A 383 28.17 -3.85 8.04
N SER A 384 28.60 -4.98 8.53
CA SER A 384 29.49 -5.95 7.87
C SER A 384 28.85 -7.30 7.65
N GLY A 385 27.79 -7.63 8.38
CA GLY A 385 27.05 -8.87 8.23
C GLY A 385 25.83 -8.99 9.14
N VAL A 386 25.05 -10.02 8.92
CA VAL A 386 23.87 -10.40 9.70
C VAL A 386 24.02 -11.85 10.15
N VAL A 387 23.91 -12.09 11.44
CA VAL A 387 23.77 -13.44 11.98
C VAL A 387 22.31 -13.86 11.87
N VAL A 388 22.08 -14.93 11.13
CA VAL A 388 20.74 -15.47 10.87
C VAL A 388 20.60 -16.81 11.60
N ALA A 389 19.58 -16.95 12.44
CA ALA A 389 19.23 -18.21 13.06
C ALA A 389 18.20 -18.98 12.23
N ARG A 390 18.34 -20.29 12.15
CA ARG A 390 17.30 -21.18 11.63
C ARG A 390 16.16 -21.26 12.64
N ASN A 391 14.92 -21.18 12.15
CA ASN A 391 13.73 -21.32 12.97
C ASN A 391 13.06 -22.67 12.78
N GLU A 392 12.24 -23.03 13.76
CA GLU A 392 11.25 -24.09 13.69
C GLU A 392 9.86 -23.50 13.98
N MET A 393 8.83 -24.08 13.35
CA MET A 393 7.45 -23.72 13.66
C MET A 393 6.98 -24.52 14.86
N VAL A 394 6.60 -23.81 15.91
CA VAL A 394 6.10 -24.41 17.17
C VAL A 394 4.68 -23.95 17.44
N GLU A 395 3.84 -24.84 17.92
CA GLU A 395 2.48 -24.52 18.33
C GLU A 395 2.49 -23.84 19.70
N GLY A 396 1.91 -22.65 19.78
CA GLY A 396 1.74 -21.91 21.02
C GLY A 396 0.59 -22.48 21.89
N PRO A 397 0.48 -22.02 23.14
CA PRO A 397 -0.59 -22.47 24.05
C PRO A 397 -2.01 -22.17 23.55
N ASP A 398 -2.13 -21.23 22.63
CA ASP A 398 -3.37 -20.78 21.98
C ASP A 398 -3.65 -21.49 20.63
N GLY A 399 -2.85 -22.53 20.30
CA GLY A 399 -2.95 -23.27 19.04
C GLY A 399 -2.38 -22.52 17.83
N THR A 400 -1.81 -21.32 17.99
CA THR A 400 -1.20 -20.57 16.90
C THR A 400 0.22 -21.01 16.63
N LEU A 401 0.60 -21.15 15.35
CA LEU A 401 1.97 -21.44 14.97
C LEU A 401 2.86 -20.20 15.13
N ARG A 402 3.98 -20.38 15.82
CA ARG A 402 5.00 -19.35 16.03
C ARG A 402 6.36 -19.85 15.56
N ALA A 403 7.16 -18.94 15.05
CA ALA A 403 8.56 -19.24 14.74
C ALA A 403 9.39 -19.15 16.02
N SER A 404 10.20 -20.17 16.29
CA SER A 404 11.16 -20.23 17.40
C SER A 404 12.55 -20.44 16.82
N SER A 405 13.51 -19.58 17.20
CA SER A 405 14.90 -19.73 16.74
C SER A 405 15.57 -20.93 17.42
N THR A 406 16.36 -21.65 16.62
CA THR A 406 17.23 -22.72 17.06
C THR A 406 18.66 -22.21 17.33
N ASP A 407 19.55 -23.06 17.80
CA ASP A 407 20.97 -22.74 18.00
C ASP A 407 21.78 -22.76 16.69
N GLN A 408 21.15 -23.13 15.55
CA GLN A 408 21.83 -23.16 14.26
C GLN A 408 21.86 -21.74 13.67
N THR A 409 23.04 -21.19 13.53
CA THR A 409 23.24 -19.85 12.98
C THR A 409 24.21 -19.85 11.81
N GLU A 410 24.04 -18.89 10.93
CA GLU A 410 24.97 -18.57 9.83
C GLU A 410 25.21 -17.07 9.77
N LEU A 411 26.38 -16.68 9.27
CA LEU A 411 26.71 -15.27 9.01
C LEU A 411 26.53 -14.97 7.52
N LEU A 412 25.68 -14.02 7.22
CA LEU A 412 25.53 -13.43 5.88
C LEU A 412 26.35 -12.14 5.83
N GLU A 413 27.47 -12.15 5.14
CA GLU A 413 28.25 -10.93 4.90
C GLU A 413 27.45 -9.99 4.00
N THR A 414 27.27 -8.74 4.46
CA THR A 414 26.54 -7.69 3.75
C THR A 414 26.92 -6.33 4.28
N ARG A 415 26.77 -5.29 3.46
CA ARG A 415 26.95 -3.88 3.86
C ARG A 415 25.60 -3.18 4.02
N MET A 416 24.49 -3.79 3.59
CA MET A 416 23.16 -3.21 3.65
C MET A 416 22.13 -4.21 4.14
N VAL A 417 21.41 -3.81 5.17
CA VAL A 417 20.24 -4.52 5.72
C VAL A 417 19.03 -3.60 5.62
N LEU A 418 17.96 -4.08 4.98
CA LEU A 418 16.70 -3.36 4.86
C LEU A 418 15.60 -4.08 5.66
N ARG A 419 15.09 -3.41 6.70
CA ARG A 419 13.98 -3.93 7.51
C ARG A 419 12.66 -3.73 6.77
N SER A 420 12.00 -4.81 6.40
CA SER A 420 10.68 -4.84 5.74
C SER A 420 9.67 -5.62 6.59
N VAL A 421 9.64 -5.35 7.91
CA VAL A 421 8.83 -6.09 8.90
C VAL A 421 7.50 -5.41 9.22
N GLY A 422 7.09 -4.51 8.38
CA GLY A 422 5.79 -3.83 8.39
C GLY A 422 5.91 -2.35 8.74
N TYR A 423 4.94 -1.61 8.23
CA TYR A 423 4.75 -0.20 8.50
C TYR A 423 4.13 0.01 9.89
N ARG A 424 4.25 1.23 10.40
CA ARG A 424 3.64 1.68 11.65
C ARG A 424 3.12 3.11 11.50
N GLY A 425 1.93 3.38 12.03
CA GLY A 425 1.44 4.75 12.17
C GLY A 425 2.27 5.54 13.18
N VAL A 426 2.20 6.85 13.08
CA VAL A 426 2.78 7.79 14.05
C VAL A 426 1.66 8.57 14.73
N PRO A 427 1.85 9.02 15.98
CA PRO A 427 0.88 9.88 16.65
C PRO A 427 0.57 11.13 15.83
N VAL A 428 -0.70 11.49 15.80
CA VAL A 428 -1.17 12.78 15.28
C VAL A 428 -1.46 13.67 16.47
N ALA A 429 -1.04 14.93 16.41
CA ALA A 429 -1.25 15.87 17.50
C ALA A 429 -2.74 15.96 17.87
N ASP A 430 -3.03 16.09 19.15
CA ASP A 430 -4.35 16.20 19.73
C ASP A 430 -5.24 14.94 19.60
N LEU A 431 -4.70 13.83 19.10
CA LEU A 431 -5.46 12.59 18.94
C LEU A 431 -4.91 11.46 19.83
N PRO A 432 -5.81 10.64 20.40
CA PRO A 432 -5.39 9.45 21.13
C PRO A 432 -4.75 8.42 20.19
N PHE A 433 -3.63 7.84 20.64
CA PHE A 433 -2.86 6.89 19.86
C PHE A 433 -2.63 5.59 20.63
N ASP A 434 -2.80 4.47 19.97
CA ASP A 434 -2.51 3.13 20.48
C ASP A 434 -1.09 2.71 20.03
N ASP A 435 -0.12 2.90 20.89
CA ASP A 435 1.28 2.57 20.62
C ASP A 435 1.52 1.08 20.34
N ALA A 436 0.76 0.20 20.95
CA ALA A 436 0.93 -1.23 20.72
C ALA A 436 0.52 -1.64 19.29
N ARG A 437 -0.55 -1.04 18.79
CA ARG A 437 -1.05 -1.27 17.42
C ARG A 437 -0.39 -0.37 16.38
N GLY A 438 0.13 0.79 16.79
CA GLY A 438 0.63 1.82 15.88
C GLY A 438 -0.50 2.47 15.08
N THR A 439 -1.63 2.76 15.72
CA THR A 439 -2.84 3.33 15.10
C THR A 439 -3.46 4.41 15.98
N ILE A 440 -4.25 5.30 15.38
CA ILE A 440 -5.15 6.14 16.17
C ILE A 440 -6.12 5.22 16.93
N ALA A 441 -6.31 5.48 18.24
CA ALA A 441 -7.23 4.70 19.08
C ALA A 441 -8.66 4.84 18.54
N ASN A 442 -9.29 3.73 18.15
CA ASN A 442 -10.60 3.78 17.54
C ASN A 442 -11.40 2.49 17.72
N VAL A 443 -12.72 2.61 17.66
CA VAL A 443 -13.65 1.49 17.53
C VAL A 443 -14.37 1.61 16.18
N ALA A 444 -14.13 0.65 15.31
CA ALA A 444 -14.68 0.57 13.95
C ALA A 444 -14.40 1.80 13.05
N GLY A 445 -13.65 2.80 13.51
CA GLY A 445 -13.35 4.03 12.79
C GLY A 445 -13.79 5.30 13.53
N ARG A 446 -14.59 5.22 14.59
CA ARG A 446 -14.78 6.34 15.53
C ARG A 446 -13.57 6.42 16.44
N VAL A 447 -12.91 7.57 16.48
CA VAL A 447 -11.79 7.80 17.42
C VAL A 447 -12.33 7.77 18.83
N THR A 448 -11.61 7.13 19.76
CA THR A 448 -12.06 6.91 21.14
C THR A 448 -11.04 7.40 22.16
N TYR A 449 -11.50 7.92 23.27
CA TYR A 449 -10.65 8.25 24.41
C TYR A 449 -10.14 6.97 25.08
N PRO A 450 -8.82 6.80 25.29
CA PRO A 450 -8.26 5.56 25.83
C PRO A 450 -8.77 5.20 27.24
N GLU A 451 -9.02 6.22 28.08
CA GLU A 451 -9.42 6.03 29.47
C GLU A 451 -10.88 5.56 29.60
N SER A 452 -11.78 6.11 28.78
CA SER A 452 -13.22 5.81 28.86
C SER A 452 -13.72 4.84 27.80
N GLY A 453 -12.99 4.74 26.67
CA GLY A 453 -13.47 4.02 25.47
C GLY A 453 -14.60 4.74 24.72
N GLU A 454 -15.02 5.92 25.20
CA GLU A 454 -16.10 6.68 24.56
C GLU A 454 -15.62 7.34 23.26
N PRO A 455 -16.51 7.47 22.25
CA PRO A 455 -16.19 8.15 21.01
C PRO A 455 -15.84 9.62 21.22
N MET A 456 -14.81 10.08 20.54
CA MET A 456 -14.49 11.50 20.38
C MET A 456 -15.45 12.11 19.34
N PRO A 457 -16.35 13.04 19.74
CA PRO A 457 -17.41 13.49 18.83
C PRO A 457 -16.88 14.06 17.52
N GLY A 458 -17.49 13.69 16.39
CA GLY A 458 -17.13 14.19 15.07
C GLY A 458 -15.74 13.77 14.56
N THR A 459 -15.04 12.86 15.25
CA THR A 459 -13.66 12.48 14.91
C THR A 459 -13.58 11.02 14.48
N TYR A 460 -13.03 10.80 13.29
CA TYR A 460 -13.00 9.50 12.64
C TYR A 460 -11.63 9.18 12.06
N THR A 461 -11.41 7.91 11.75
CA THR A 461 -10.20 7.45 11.08
C THR A 461 -10.49 6.32 10.09
N ALA A 462 -9.73 6.28 8.98
CA ALA A 462 -9.81 5.22 7.97
C ALA A 462 -8.42 4.86 7.42
N GLY A 463 -8.31 3.72 6.78
CA GLY A 463 -7.07 3.24 6.18
C GLY A 463 -6.10 2.64 7.20
N TRP A 464 -4.80 2.73 6.89
CA TRP A 464 -3.76 2.11 7.70
C TRP A 464 -3.65 2.69 9.10
N ILE A 465 -3.89 3.97 9.26
CA ILE A 465 -3.87 4.59 10.59
C ILE A 465 -5.04 4.13 11.50
N LYS A 466 -6.12 3.57 10.90
CA LYS A 466 -7.25 2.93 11.60
C LYS A 466 -6.97 1.49 11.99
N ARG A 467 -6.52 0.67 11.02
CA ARG A 467 -6.48 -0.80 11.13
C ARG A 467 -5.10 -1.43 11.18
N GLY A 468 -4.05 -0.62 10.98
CA GLY A 468 -2.71 -1.10 10.72
C GLY A 468 -2.43 -1.29 9.21
N PRO A 469 -1.15 -1.46 8.83
CA PRO A 469 -0.68 -1.54 7.44
C PRO A 469 -0.96 -2.91 6.83
N SER A 470 -2.19 -3.15 6.45
CA SER A 470 -2.63 -4.40 5.81
C SER A 470 -3.52 -4.12 4.59
N GLY A 471 -3.54 -5.07 3.67
CA GLY A 471 -4.30 -4.98 2.43
C GLY A 471 -3.64 -4.14 1.34
N VAL A 472 -4.25 -4.12 0.18
CA VAL A 472 -3.85 -3.41 -1.02
C VAL A 472 -4.60 -2.09 -1.18
N ILE A 473 -4.43 -1.38 -2.30
CA ILE A 473 -5.05 -0.07 -2.53
C ILE A 473 -6.57 -0.14 -2.38
N GLY A 474 -7.23 -1.12 -3.01
CA GLY A 474 -8.68 -1.26 -2.99
C GLY A 474 -9.27 -1.63 -1.61
N THR A 475 -8.49 -2.28 -0.75
CA THR A 475 -8.92 -2.51 0.65
C THR A 475 -9.23 -1.20 1.38
N ASN A 476 -8.63 -0.08 0.94
CA ASN A 476 -8.91 1.23 1.51
C ASN A 476 -10.28 1.77 1.08
N ARG A 477 -10.81 1.33 -0.07
CA ARG A 477 -12.17 1.70 -0.52
C ARG A 477 -13.21 1.20 0.48
N GLN A 478 -13.19 -0.10 0.80
CA GLN A 478 -14.11 -0.68 1.77
C GLN A 478 -13.92 -0.07 3.16
N CYS A 479 -12.66 0.13 3.58
CA CYS A 479 -12.37 0.76 4.86
C CYS A 479 -12.90 2.19 4.96
N ALA A 480 -12.82 2.97 3.88
CA ALA A 480 -13.38 4.31 3.80
C ALA A 480 -14.92 4.27 3.82
N HIS A 481 -15.54 3.38 3.03
CA HIS A 481 -16.99 3.17 3.02
C HIS A 481 -17.51 2.85 4.42
N ASP A 482 -16.91 1.87 5.11
CA ASP A 482 -17.31 1.47 6.47
C ASP A 482 -17.24 2.67 7.45
N THR A 483 -16.22 3.54 7.31
CA THR A 483 -16.07 4.71 8.20
C THR A 483 -17.05 5.82 7.82
N ILE A 484 -17.28 6.07 6.53
CA ILE A 484 -18.28 7.06 6.09
C ILE A 484 -19.70 6.63 6.53
N ALA A 485 -19.99 5.33 6.55
CA ALA A 485 -21.24 4.81 7.11
C ALA A 485 -21.47 5.28 8.55
N LEU A 486 -20.40 5.27 9.38
CA LEU A 486 -20.48 5.76 10.75
C LEU A 486 -20.69 7.28 10.83
N VAL A 487 -20.05 8.05 9.93
CA VAL A 487 -20.28 9.50 9.85
C VAL A 487 -21.74 9.80 9.52
N ILE A 488 -22.32 9.08 8.57
CA ILE A 488 -23.73 9.22 8.16
C ILE A 488 -24.70 8.77 9.28
N GLU A 489 -24.35 7.70 9.99
CA GLU A 489 -25.11 7.25 11.17
C GLU A 489 -25.13 8.32 12.28
N ASP A 490 -23.97 8.92 12.57
CA ASP A 490 -23.82 9.94 13.59
C ASP A 490 -24.53 11.23 13.20
N LEU A 491 -24.52 11.60 11.91
CA LEU A 491 -25.32 12.71 11.39
C LEU A 491 -26.82 12.43 11.53
N ALA A 492 -27.28 11.21 11.18
CA ALA A 492 -28.68 10.83 11.29
C ALA A 492 -29.20 10.81 12.75
N ALA A 493 -28.31 10.53 13.68
CA ALA A 493 -28.59 10.50 15.12
C ALA A 493 -28.39 11.85 15.84
N ASP A 494 -28.10 12.93 15.09
CA ASP A 494 -27.84 14.28 15.61
C ASP A 494 -26.68 14.32 16.63
N ARG A 495 -25.66 13.48 16.38
CA ARG A 495 -24.43 13.42 17.23
C ARG A 495 -23.31 14.34 16.77
N LEU A 496 -23.47 15.01 15.63
CA LEU A 496 -22.48 15.92 15.06
C LEU A 496 -22.88 17.37 15.36
N SER A 497 -21.93 18.14 15.88
CA SER A 497 -22.13 19.56 16.13
C SER A 497 -22.02 20.38 14.84
N ALA A 498 -22.88 21.38 14.68
CA ALA A 498 -22.74 22.34 13.61
C ALA A 498 -21.45 23.16 13.80
N PRO A 499 -20.64 23.35 12.74
CA PRO A 499 -19.44 24.15 12.82
C PRO A 499 -19.77 25.64 13.06
N LYS A 500 -18.90 26.33 13.80
CA LYS A 500 -19.05 27.77 14.11
C LYS A 500 -18.54 28.65 12.97
N GLY A 501 -17.44 28.25 12.35
CA GLY A 501 -16.82 28.95 11.22
C GLY A 501 -17.40 28.48 9.88
N ASP A 502 -17.40 29.34 8.90
CA ASP A 502 -17.76 29.02 7.53
C ASP A 502 -16.52 28.77 6.65
N ARG A 503 -16.74 28.58 5.37
CA ARG A 503 -15.71 28.32 4.37
C ARG A 503 -14.73 29.49 4.21
N GLU A 504 -15.24 30.72 4.27
CA GLU A 504 -14.43 31.93 4.11
C GLU A 504 -13.51 32.13 5.32
N ALA A 505 -14.00 31.80 6.51
CA ALA A 505 -13.20 31.84 7.73
C ALA A 505 -12.06 30.81 7.70
N LEU A 506 -12.30 29.60 7.18
CA LEU A 506 -11.25 28.60 6.99
C LEU A 506 -10.19 29.06 5.96
N GLU A 507 -10.63 29.65 4.86
CA GLU A 507 -9.70 30.19 3.85
C GLU A 507 -8.84 31.33 4.41
N ALA A 508 -9.44 32.22 5.20
CA ALA A 508 -8.71 33.30 5.87
C ALA A 508 -7.69 32.75 6.89
N LEU A 509 -8.07 31.73 7.67
CA LEU A 509 -7.19 31.07 8.63
C LEU A 509 -6.00 30.39 7.93
N LEU A 510 -6.26 29.68 6.81
CA LEU A 510 -5.22 29.06 6.00
C LEU A 510 -4.27 30.09 5.39
N ALA A 511 -4.80 31.19 4.84
CA ALA A 511 -3.99 32.25 4.26
C ALA A 511 -3.06 32.92 5.29
N ASP A 512 -3.48 33.00 6.55
CA ASP A 512 -2.68 33.55 7.65
C ASP A 512 -1.60 32.55 8.11
N ARG A 513 -1.98 31.28 8.36
CA ARG A 513 -1.09 30.30 8.98
C ARG A 513 -0.22 29.54 8.00
N GLN A 514 -0.67 29.35 6.76
CA GLN A 514 0.06 28.67 5.69
C GLN A 514 -0.16 29.35 4.33
N PRO A 515 0.47 30.53 4.13
CA PRO A 515 0.34 31.28 2.88
C PRO A 515 0.89 30.55 1.65
N GLU A 516 1.65 29.47 1.88
CA GLU A 516 2.18 28.57 0.84
C GLU A 516 1.31 27.34 0.61
N ALA A 517 0.09 27.31 1.15
CA ALA A 517 -0.87 26.27 0.81
C ALA A 517 -1.16 26.24 -0.70
N LEU A 518 -1.31 25.03 -1.22
CA LEU A 518 -1.54 24.80 -2.66
C LEU A 518 -2.90 24.12 -2.83
N ASP A 519 -3.54 24.43 -3.94
CA ASP A 519 -4.78 23.81 -4.36
C ASP A 519 -4.56 22.78 -5.49
N TRP A 520 -5.66 22.33 -6.08
CA TRP A 520 -5.62 21.42 -7.23
C TRP A 520 -4.91 22.02 -8.45
N ALA A 521 -5.01 23.35 -8.68
CA ALA A 521 -4.33 23.99 -9.79
C ALA A 521 -2.81 24.01 -9.57
N GLY A 522 -2.38 24.27 -8.34
CA GLY A 522 -0.97 24.18 -7.95
C GLY A 522 -0.40 22.79 -8.16
N TRP A 523 -1.13 21.73 -7.75
CA TRP A 523 -0.74 20.36 -8.05
C TRP A 523 -0.61 20.10 -9.56
N LYS A 524 -1.57 20.54 -10.35
CA LYS A 524 -1.52 20.36 -11.81
C LYS A 524 -0.31 21.05 -12.45
N ALA A 525 0.13 22.19 -11.93
CA ALA A 525 1.34 22.86 -12.41
C ALA A 525 2.61 22.03 -12.10
N ILE A 526 2.70 21.43 -10.90
CA ILE A 526 3.77 20.51 -10.52
C ILE A 526 3.75 19.28 -11.44
N ASP A 527 2.61 18.62 -11.60
CA ASP A 527 2.46 17.41 -12.42
C ASP A 527 2.82 17.69 -13.90
N ALA A 528 2.40 18.83 -14.44
CA ALA A 528 2.74 19.24 -15.80
C ALA A 528 4.25 19.43 -15.97
N ARG A 529 4.91 20.06 -14.99
CA ARG A 529 6.37 20.26 -15.03
C ARG A 529 7.12 18.93 -14.96
N GLU A 530 6.72 18.00 -14.07
CA GLU A 530 7.31 16.68 -13.97
C GLU A 530 7.18 15.87 -15.27
N ARG A 531 6.00 15.94 -15.90
CA ARG A 531 5.73 15.27 -17.20
C ARG A 531 6.53 15.91 -18.34
N GLU A 532 6.67 17.23 -18.35
CA GLU A 532 7.51 17.94 -19.34
C GLU A 532 8.96 17.47 -19.24
N LEU A 533 9.52 17.42 -18.03
CA LEU A 533 10.87 16.92 -17.78
C LEU A 533 11.00 15.44 -18.20
N GLY A 534 10.00 14.63 -17.90
CA GLY A 534 9.95 13.23 -18.29
C GLY A 534 9.93 13.06 -19.82
N LYS A 535 9.10 13.82 -20.53
CA LYS A 535 9.03 13.77 -21.99
C LYS A 535 10.36 14.09 -22.65
N ALA A 536 11.12 15.05 -22.09
CA ALA A 536 12.44 15.41 -22.59
C ALA A 536 13.46 14.27 -22.46
N SER A 537 13.28 13.36 -21.48
CA SER A 537 14.15 12.21 -21.21
C SER A 537 13.55 10.86 -21.58
N GLY A 538 12.42 10.82 -22.28
CA GLY A 538 11.75 9.57 -22.69
C GLY A 538 11.13 8.77 -21.53
N ARG A 539 10.67 9.45 -20.47
CA ARG A 539 10.11 8.89 -19.23
C ARG A 539 8.67 9.40 -19.03
N PRO A 540 7.84 8.70 -18.24
CA PRO A 540 6.51 9.19 -17.87
C PRO A 540 6.55 10.55 -17.16
N ARG A 541 7.52 10.72 -16.26
CA ARG A 541 7.81 11.95 -15.50
C ARG A 541 9.23 11.91 -14.90
N VAL A 542 9.74 13.07 -14.56
CA VAL A 542 10.87 13.23 -13.61
C VAL A 542 10.32 13.96 -12.40
N LYS A 543 10.29 13.27 -11.26
CA LYS A 543 9.74 13.82 -10.02
C LYS A 543 10.62 14.94 -9.48
N LEU A 544 10.00 16.04 -9.09
CA LEU A 544 10.63 17.11 -8.34
C LEU A 544 10.87 16.65 -6.89
N LEU A 545 11.99 17.03 -6.31
CA LEU A 545 12.41 16.60 -4.98
C LEU A 545 12.45 17.75 -3.96
N ASP A 546 12.68 18.97 -4.43
CA ASP A 546 12.77 20.16 -3.58
C ASP A 546 11.37 20.77 -3.34
N LEU A 547 10.99 20.88 -2.07
CA LEU A 547 9.68 21.42 -1.66
C LEU A 547 9.51 22.88 -2.07
N ALA A 548 10.56 23.72 -1.96
CA ALA A 548 10.50 25.12 -2.31
C ALA A 548 10.35 25.31 -3.83
N GLU A 549 11.02 24.46 -4.64
CA GLU A 549 10.85 24.45 -6.09
C GLU A 549 9.42 24.07 -6.47
N MET A 550 8.84 23.04 -5.85
CA MET A 550 7.45 22.64 -6.09
C MET A 550 6.47 23.78 -5.80
N VAL A 551 6.63 24.45 -4.64
CA VAL A 551 5.80 25.60 -4.27
C VAL A 551 5.97 26.76 -5.25
N ALA A 552 7.20 27.07 -5.65
CA ALA A 552 7.48 28.14 -6.62
C ALA A 552 6.85 27.86 -7.99
N ILE A 553 6.80 26.60 -8.44
CA ILE A 553 6.16 26.19 -9.68
C ILE A 553 4.64 26.32 -9.56
N ALA A 554 4.08 25.86 -8.46
CA ALA A 554 2.65 25.85 -8.22
C ALA A 554 2.02 27.25 -8.11
N LYS A 555 2.81 28.26 -7.78
CA LYS A 555 2.36 29.66 -7.59
C LYS A 555 2.64 30.57 -8.78
N LYS A 556 3.22 30.06 -9.86
CA LYS A 556 3.37 30.78 -11.14
C LYS A 556 2.09 30.73 -11.95
#